data_dbac89e80330700b29c3990579afd864
#
_entry.id   dbac89e80330700b29c3990579afd864
#
_cell.length_a   1.000
_cell.length_b   1.000
_cell.length_c   1.000
_cell.angle_alpha   90.00
_cell.angle_beta   90.00
_cell.angle_gamma   90.00
#
_symmetry.space_group_name_H-M   'P 1'
#
loop_
_entity.id
_entity.type
_entity.pdbx_description
1 polymer ?
#
loop_
_entity_poly.entity_id
_entity_poly.type
_entity_poly.pdbx_seq_one_letter_code
_entity_poly.pdbx_strand_id
1 'polypeptide(L)'
;MKLTEKQKAFLEYISHYMEDWEQSPSFEEICSHFGFTSYNTVTTYLKTLEWKGYIRLPNKKNQKRAIEVISPVETRRLEFPLLGRVAAGKPIEAIEEINAIEVPPSMTGQGDHFVLQVRGDSMKEDGILNGDFIVVRKQPTAENGQTVVALINNEATVKKYYKQENYVELRPSHAGMESILIKEGDLRIEGRVVGVMRHYKCTKMTKVPKMS
;
A
#
# COMPACT_ATOMS: atom_id res chain seq x y z
N MET A 1 7.80 -9.52 -21.29
CA MET A 1 9.22 -9.12 -21.18
C MET A 1 9.37 -8.08 -20.09
N LYS A 2 10.39 -8.18 -19.19
CA LYS A 2 10.59 -7.18 -18.13
C LYS A 2 11.05 -5.83 -18.70
N LEU A 3 10.57 -4.73 -18.12
CA LEU A 3 11.06 -3.38 -18.39
C LEU A 3 12.35 -3.13 -17.61
N THR A 4 13.25 -2.29 -18.16
CA THR A 4 14.34 -1.71 -17.39
C THR A 4 13.79 -0.60 -16.49
N GLU A 5 14.52 -0.18 -15.44
CA GLU A 5 14.08 0.90 -14.55
C GLU A 5 13.74 2.19 -15.30
N LYS A 6 14.57 2.55 -16.31
CA LYS A 6 14.31 3.73 -17.16
C LYS A 6 13.05 3.58 -18.01
N GLN A 7 12.79 2.39 -18.56
CA GLN A 7 11.58 2.11 -19.34
C GLN A 7 10.33 2.11 -18.46
N LYS A 8 10.47 1.62 -17.24
CA LYS A 8 9.41 1.63 -16.26
C LYS A 8 9.02 3.07 -15.86
N ALA A 9 10.02 3.90 -15.49
CA ALA A 9 9.79 5.31 -15.19
C ALA A 9 9.14 6.08 -16.38
N PHE A 10 9.55 5.75 -17.61
CA PHE A 10 9.01 6.35 -18.81
C PHE A 10 7.52 5.99 -19.03
N LEU A 11 7.16 4.73 -18.81
CA LEU A 11 5.77 4.26 -18.92
C LEU A 11 4.91 4.80 -17.77
N GLU A 12 5.43 4.85 -16.54
CA GLU A 12 4.77 5.44 -15.37
C GLU A 12 4.42 6.93 -15.60
N TYR A 13 5.36 7.68 -16.14
CA TYR A 13 5.11 9.08 -16.49
C TYR A 13 3.95 9.23 -17.48
N ILE A 14 3.95 8.42 -18.56
CA ILE A 14 2.87 8.47 -19.56
C ILE A 14 1.52 8.12 -18.92
N SER A 15 1.48 7.09 -18.06
CA SER A 15 0.26 6.65 -17.38
C SER A 15 -0.29 7.72 -16.45
N HIS A 16 0.53 8.29 -15.57
CA HIS A 16 0.12 9.37 -14.68
C HIS A 16 -0.31 10.64 -15.43
N TYR A 17 0.42 10.99 -16.50
CA TYR A 17 0.02 12.13 -17.32
C TYR A 17 -1.37 11.94 -17.91
N MET A 18 -1.68 10.71 -18.38
CA MET A 18 -3.00 10.40 -18.93
C MET A 18 -4.10 10.35 -17.88
N GLU A 19 -3.80 9.95 -16.65
CA GLU A 19 -4.74 10.01 -15.51
C GLU A 19 -5.05 11.46 -15.11
N ASP A 20 -4.03 12.34 -15.07
CA ASP A 20 -4.19 13.73 -14.63
C ASP A 20 -4.85 14.63 -15.70
N TRP A 21 -4.55 14.40 -16.97
CA TRP A 21 -4.92 15.29 -18.07
C TRP A 21 -5.90 14.70 -19.10
N GLU A 22 -6.35 13.46 -18.91
CA GLU A 22 -7.23 12.70 -19.81
C GLU A 22 -6.74 12.65 -21.27
N GLN A 23 -5.44 12.86 -21.49
CA GLN A 23 -4.78 12.82 -22.79
C GLN A 23 -3.33 12.38 -22.67
N SER A 24 -2.76 11.78 -23.72
CA SER A 24 -1.36 11.40 -23.71
C SER A 24 -0.43 12.62 -23.81
N PRO A 25 0.79 12.56 -23.19
CA PRO A 25 1.77 13.63 -23.30
C PRO A 25 2.27 13.77 -24.76
N SER A 26 2.63 14.98 -25.12
CA SER A 26 3.35 15.28 -26.37
C SER A 26 4.84 14.90 -26.24
N PHE A 27 5.52 14.77 -27.37
CA PHE A 27 6.99 14.51 -27.38
C PHE A 27 7.79 15.61 -26.68
N GLU A 28 7.32 16.84 -26.75
CA GLU A 28 7.94 17.99 -26.09
C GLU A 28 7.80 17.91 -24.57
N GLU A 29 6.64 17.56 -24.05
CA GLU A 29 6.38 17.36 -22.63
C GLU A 29 7.22 16.19 -22.08
N ILE A 30 7.31 15.09 -22.83
CA ILE A 30 8.19 13.96 -22.48
C ILE A 30 9.67 14.39 -22.47
N CYS A 31 10.13 15.09 -23.48
CA CYS A 31 11.52 15.59 -23.54
C CYS A 31 11.82 16.51 -22.35
N SER A 32 10.91 17.43 -22.04
CA SER A 32 11.06 18.36 -20.93
C SER A 32 11.16 17.63 -19.58
N HIS A 33 10.28 16.63 -19.36
CA HIS A 33 10.26 15.87 -18.11
C HIS A 33 11.53 15.05 -17.88
N PHE A 34 12.03 14.35 -18.93
CA PHE A 34 13.19 13.47 -18.81
C PHE A 34 14.53 14.14 -19.15
N GLY A 35 14.53 15.42 -19.52
CA GLY A 35 15.73 16.12 -19.95
C GLY A 35 16.30 15.59 -21.27
N PHE A 36 15.46 15.03 -22.17
CA PHE A 36 15.93 14.54 -23.45
C PHE A 36 16.14 15.69 -24.44
N THR A 37 17.28 15.67 -25.13
CA THR A 37 17.64 16.67 -26.13
C THR A 37 17.13 16.33 -27.54
N SER A 38 16.56 15.14 -27.74
CA SER A 38 16.11 14.66 -29.06
C SER A 38 14.82 13.85 -28.98
N TYR A 39 13.89 14.14 -29.90
CA TYR A 39 12.68 13.35 -30.11
C TYR A 39 12.96 11.90 -30.56
N ASN A 40 14.14 11.63 -31.12
CA ASN A 40 14.55 10.26 -31.47
C ASN A 40 14.65 9.37 -30.23
N THR A 41 15.11 9.92 -29.10
CA THR A 41 15.16 9.19 -27.83
C THR A 41 13.76 8.80 -27.39
N VAL A 42 12.81 9.74 -27.40
CA VAL A 42 11.40 9.47 -27.10
C VAL A 42 10.83 8.38 -28.00
N THR A 43 11.05 8.51 -29.32
CA THR A 43 10.59 7.53 -30.31
C THR A 43 11.14 6.13 -30.03
N THR A 44 12.41 6.03 -29.63
CA THR A 44 13.05 4.75 -29.31
C THR A 44 12.41 4.11 -28.07
N TYR A 45 12.14 4.88 -27.02
CA TYR A 45 11.43 4.39 -25.83
C TYR A 45 10.02 3.93 -26.17
N LEU A 46 9.25 4.74 -26.91
CA LEU A 46 7.89 4.40 -27.33
C LEU A 46 7.85 3.12 -28.17
N LYS A 47 8.70 3.00 -29.20
CA LYS A 47 8.77 1.77 -30.00
C LYS A 47 9.15 0.54 -29.18
N THR A 48 10.04 0.70 -28.22
CA THR A 48 10.42 -0.39 -27.31
C THR A 48 9.26 -0.83 -26.43
N LEU A 49 8.50 0.12 -25.90
CA LEU A 49 7.31 -0.18 -25.09
C LEU A 49 6.19 -0.81 -25.93
N GLU A 50 6.00 -0.34 -27.16
CA GLU A 50 5.05 -0.93 -28.12
C GLU A 50 5.43 -2.37 -28.48
N TRP A 51 6.71 -2.61 -28.84
CA TRP A 51 7.21 -3.95 -29.11
C TRP A 51 7.07 -4.90 -27.91
N LYS A 52 7.21 -4.37 -26.70
CA LYS A 52 6.99 -5.13 -25.46
C LYS A 52 5.52 -5.29 -25.08
N GLY A 53 4.58 -4.66 -25.83
CA GLY A 53 3.13 -4.79 -25.63
C GLY A 53 2.53 -3.92 -24.51
N TYR A 54 3.26 -2.91 -24.03
CA TYR A 54 2.78 -2.02 -22.96
C TYR A 54 2.00 -0.82 -23.47
N ILE A 55 2.23 -0.39 -24.68
CA ILE A 55 1.52 0.71 -25.33
C ILE A 55 1.17 0.36 -26.77
N ARG A 56 0.23 1.08 -27.35
CA ARG A 56 -0.08 1.08 -28.78
C ARG A 56 0.13 2.49 -29.32
N LEU A 57 0.85 2.59 -30.43
CA LEU A 57 1.05 3.83 -31.16
C LEU A 57 0.03 3.93 -32.31
N PRO A 58 -0.42 5.15 -32.67
CA PRO A 58 -1.41 5.32 -33.72
C PRO A 58 -0.83 4.96 -35.09
N ASN A 59 -1.62 4.27 -35.91
CA ASN A 59 -1.24 3.90 -37.28
C ASN A 59 -1.18 5.09 -38.26
N LYS A 60 -1.64 6.30 -37.89
CA LYS A 60 -1.66 7.48 -38.74
C LYS A 60 -0.59 8.49 -38.31
N LYS A 61 0.26 8.89 -39.23
CA LYS A 61 1.42 9.80 -39.04
C LYS A 61 1.10 11.21 -38.47
N ASN A 62 -0.15 11.61 -38.30
CA ASN A 62 -0.53 12.97 -37.90
C ASN A 62 -1.40 13.07 -36.65
N GLN A 63 -1.55 11.99 -35.87
CA GLN A 63 -2.26 12.08 -34.59
C GLN A 63 -1.29 12.53 -33.49
N LYS A 64 -1.34 13.81 -33.16
CA LYS A 64 -0.73 14.34 -31.95
C LYS A 64 -1.48 13.75 -30.74
N ARG A 65 -0.76 13.29 -29.69
CA ARG A 65 -1.34 12.79 -28.44
C ARG A 65 -2.20 11.53 -28.58
N ALA A 66 -1.72 10.49 -29.24
CA ALA A 66 -2.46 9.26 -29.45
C ALA A 66 -1.69 8.01 -29.00
N ILE A 67 -0.98 8.10 -27.86
CA ILE A 67 -0.39 6.94 -27.19
C ILE A 67 -1.51 6.29 -26.40
N GLU A 68 -1.78 5.00 -26.66
CA GLU A 68 -2.72 4.20 -25.87
C GLU A 68 -1.89 3.26 -24.98
N VAL A 69 -2.09 3.35 -23.66
CA VAL A 69 -1.49 2.39 -22.73
C VAL A 69 -2.33 1.13 -22.72
N ILE A 70 -1.80 0.02 -23.28
CA ILE A 70 -2.51 -1.26 -23.41
C ILE A 70 -2.44 -2.06 -22.12
N SER A 71 -1.28 -2.00 -21.48
CA SER A 71 -1.10 -2.50 -20.13
C SER A 71 -0.67 -1.26 -19.35
N PRO A 72 -1.54 -0.68 -18.52
CA PRO A 72 -0.99 0.21 -17.51
C PRO A 72 0.21 -0.54 -16.95
N VAL A 73 1.36 0.17 -16.70
CA VAL A 73 2.33 -0.39 -15.78
C VAL A 73 1.44 -0.98 -14.72
N GLU A 74 1.44 -2.31 -14.61
CA GLU A 74 0.74 -2.91 -13.50
C GLU A 74 1.18 -2.05 -12.32
N THR A 75 0.35 -1.12 -11.87
CA THR A 75 0.29 -0.85 -10.46
C THR A 75 0.15 -2.27 -9.99
N ARG A 76 1.29 -2.89 -9.64
CA ARG A 76 1.28 -4.24 -9.12
C ARG A 76 0.27 -4.13 -8.03
N ARG A 77 -0.93 -4.64 -8.33
CA ARG A 77 -1.90 -4.88 -7.28
C ARG A 77 -1.17 -5.88 -6.44
N LEU A 78 -0.44 -5.35 -5.47
CA LEU A 78 0.32 -6.20 -4.59
C LEU A 78 -0.73 -6.82 -3.69
N GLU A 79 -1.16 -8.01 -4.09
CA GLU A 79 -2.04 -8.83 -3.27
C GLU A 79 -1.19 -9.45 -2.17
N PHE A 80 -1.52 -9.07 -0.95
CA PHE A 80 -0.89 -9.63 0.24
C PHE A 80 -1.87 -10.54 0.96
N PRO A 81 -1.37 -11.65 1.54
CA PRO A 81 -2.23 -12.54 2.29
C PRO A 81 -2.85 -11.79 3.47
N LEU A 82 -4.17 -11.90 3.60
CA LEU A 82 -4.89 -11.53 4.80
C LEU A 82 -4.77 -12.69 5.80
N LEU A 83 -3.82 -12.58 6.72
CA LEU A 83 -3.53 -13.67 7.68
C LEU A 83 -4.60 -13.83 8.75
N GLY A 84 -5.47 -12.83 8.97
CA GLY A 84 -6.52 -12.94 9.94
C GLY A 84 -6.89 -11.63 10.61
N ARG A 85 -7.54 -11.76 11.77
CA ARG A 85 -7.93 -10.65 12.64
C ARG A 85 -7.03 -10.60 13.86
N VAL A 86 -6.55 -9.42 14.18
CA VAL A 86 -5.73 -9.17 15.37
C VAL A 86 -6.56 -8.43 16.43
N ALA A 87 -6.70 -9.03 17.61
CA ALA A 87 -7.31 -8.40 18.77
C ALA A 87 -6.37 -8.57 19.95
N ALA A 88 -6.33 -7.60 20.85
CA ALA A 88 -5.53 -7.73 22.07
C ALA A 88 -6.03 -8.91 22.92
N GLY A 89 -5.09 -9.77 23.35
CA GLY A 89 -5.39 -10.92 24.21
C GLY A 89 -6.04 -12.11 23.50
N LYS A 90 -5.90 -12.24 22.16
CA LYS A 90 -6.41 -13.38 21.40
C LYS A 90 -5.41 -13.84 20.34
N PRO A 91 -5.35 -15.14 20.02
CA PRO A 91 -4.65 -15.61 18.83
C PRO A 91 -5.16 -14.94 17.57
N ILE A 92 -4.34 -14.88 16.52
CA ILE A 92 -4.80 -14.38 15.21
C ILE A 92 -5.90 -15.32 14.72
N GLU A 93 -7.12 -14.79 14.62
CA GLU A 93 -8.24 -15.55 14.01
C GLU A 93 -8.07 -15.57 12.49
N ALA A 94 -7.96 -16.72 11.89
CA ALA A 94 -8.02 -16.88 10.43
C ALA A 94 -9.34 -16.37 9.88
N ILE A 95 -9.31 -15.72 8.71
CA ILE A 95 -10.51 -15.30 7.98
C ILE A 95 -10.72 -16.30 6.83
N GLU A 96 -11.86 -17.01 6.86
CA GLU A 96 -12.12 -18.11 5.93
C GLU A 96 -12.41 -17.65 4.48
N GLU A 97 -12.78 -16.39 4.25
CA GLU A 97 -13.32 -15.95 2.94
C GLU A 97 -12.43 -14.99 2.14
N ILE A 98 -11.43 -14.33 2.74
CA ILE A 98 -10.58 -13.37 2.03
C ILE A 98 -9.12 -13.83 2.09
N ASN A 99 -8.64 -14.42 1.00
CA ASN A 99 -7.28 -14.96 0.94
C ASN A 99 -6.21 -13.90 0.67
N ALA A 100 -6.56 -12.78 0.02
CA ALA A 100 -5.63 -11.71 -0.29
C ALA A 100 -6.32 -10.34 -0.33
N ILE A 101 -5.57 -9.28 -0.01
CA ILE A 101 -6.02 -7.88 -0.11
C ILE A 101 -5.05 -7.12 -1.00
N GLU A 102 -5.61 -6.34 -1.91
CA GLU A 102 -4.87 -5.41 -2.74
C GLU A 102 -4.36 -4.22 -1.92
N VAL A 103 -3.05 -3.99 -1.95
CA VAL A 103 -2.38 -2.91 -1.23
C VAL A 103 -1.69 -1.98 -2.24
N PRO A 104 -1.88 -0.65 -2.15
CA PRO A 104 -1.16 0.31 -2.99
C PRO A 104 0.36 0.13 -2.86
N PRO A 105 1.11 0.15 -3.97
CA PRO A 105 2.59 0.05 -3.94
C PRO A 105 3.27 1.12 -3.08
N SER A 106 2.64 2.29 -2.95
CA SER A 106 3.12 3.38 -2.09
C SER A 106 3.15 3.04 -0.59
N MET A 107 2.36 2.03 -0.15
CA MET A 107 2.33 1.56 1.24
C MET A 107 3.31 0.41 1.49
N THR A 108 3.97 -0.09 0.46
CA THR A 108 4.88 -1.21 0.54
C THR A 108 6.27 -0.78 0.11
N GLY A 109 7.29 -1.32 0.75
CA GLY A 109 8.69 -1.12 0.38
C GLY A 109 9.34 -2.45 0.00
N GLN A 110 10.64 -2.57 0.24
CA GLN A 110 11.34 -3.84 0.07
C GLN A 110 10.98 -4.80 1.22
N GLY A 111 10.93 -6.10 0.93
CA GLY A 111 10.69 -7.19 1.89
C GLY A 111 9.26 -7.75 1.82
N ASP A 112 9.02 -8.75 2.66
CA ASP A 112 7.74 -9.44 2.74
C ASP A 112 6.73 -8.61 3.54
N HIS A 113 5.49 -8.64 3.09
CA HIS A 113 4.38 -7.95 3.74
C HIS A 113 3.20 -8.92 3.93
N PHE A 114 2.36 -8.59 4.88
CA PHE A 114 1.06 -9.23 5.09
C PHE A 114 0.05 -8.21 5.60
N VAL A 115 -1.22 -8.57 5.56
CA VAL A 115 -2.32 -7.72 6.01
C VAL A 115 -3.04 -8.38 7.17
N LEU A 116 -3.46 -7.58 8.15
CA LEU A 116 -4.33 -7.99 9.25
C LEU A 116 -5.51 -7.03 9.37
N GLN A 117 -6.67 -7.56 9.74
CA GLN A 117 -7.80 -6.73 10.13
C GLN A 117 -7.77 -6.46 11.63
N VAL A 118 -7.86 -5.19 12.01
CA VAL A 118 -7.81 -4.74 13.40
C VAL A 118 -9.16 -4.96 14.10
N ARG A 119 -9.11 -5.51 15.31
CA ARG A 119 -10.24 -5.54 16.24
C ARG A 119 -9.92 -4.75 17.49
N GLY A 120 -10.86 -3.89 17.89
CA GLY A 120 -10.72 -3.06 19.08
C GLY A 120 -10.08 -1.71 18.81
N ASP A 121 -10.00 -0.88 19.86
CA ASP A 121 -9.67 0.55 19.76
C ASP A 121 -8.36 0.91 20.46
N SER A 122 -7.50 -0.06 20.77
CA SER A 122 -6.27 0.19 21.56
C SER A 122 -5.26 1.11 20.88
N MET A 123 -5.44 1.41 19.59
CA MET A 123 -4.57 2.28 18.79
C MET A 123 -5.33 3.44 18.15
N LYS A 124 -6.51 3.80 18.70
CA LYS A 124 -7.41 4.79 18.09
C LYS A 124 -6.80 6.20 18.00
N GLU A 125 -5.97 6.58 18.95
CA GLU A 125 -5.33 7.90 18.99
C GLU A 125 -4.18 8.01 17.96
N ASP A 126 -3.66 6.88 17.47
CA ASP A 126 -2.78 6.81 16.29
C ASP A 126 -3.57 6.68 14.97
N GLY A 127 -4.90 6.80 15.01
CA GLY A 127 -5.75 6.72 13.82
C GLY A 127 -6.05 5.30 13.32
N ILE A 128 -5.64 4.26 14.06
CA ILE A 128 -5.94 2.84 13.74
C ILE A 128 -7.21 2.46 14.51
N LEU A 129 -8.30 2.22 13.77
CA LEU A 129 -9.63 1.95 14.33
C LEU A 129 -10.04 0.50 14.14
N ASN A 130 -11.05 0.10 14.90
CA ASN A 130 -11.70 -1.20 14.72
C ASN A 130 -12.22 -1.38 13.29
N GLY A 131 -11.87 -2.50 12.66
CA GLY A 131 -12.23 -2.83 11.28
C GLY A 131 -11.24 -2.39 10.21
N ASP A 132 -10.24 -1.58 10.55
CA ASP A 132 -9.17 -1.20 9.62
C ASP A 132 -8.35 -2.41 9.17
N PHE A 133 -7.76 -2.30 7.99
CA PHE A 133 -6.72 -3.20 7.53
C PHE A 133 -5.37 -2.53 7.74
N ILE A 134 -4.45 -3.20 8.42
CA ILE A 134 -3.07 -2.77 8.58
C ILE A 134 -2.16 -3.54 7.66
N VAL A 135 -1.29 -2.82 6.95
CA VAL A 135 -0.21 -3.40 6.15
C VAL A 135 1.02 -3.52 7.05
N VAL A 136 1.54 -4.71 7.15
CA VAL A 136 2.64 -5.05 8.06
C VAL A 136 3.85 -5.52 7.26
N ARG A 137 4.98 -4.86 7.41
CA ARG A 137 6.26 -5.34 6.90
C ARG A 137 6.82 -6.37 7.88
N LYS A 138 7.08 -7.58 7.39
CA LYS A 138 7.62 -8.68 8.19
C LYS A 138 9.05 -8.39 8.61
N GLN A 139 9.30 -8.34 9.90
CA GLN A 139 10.63 -8.17 10.49
C GLN A 139 10.61 -8.58 11.96
N PRO A 140 11.72 -9.21 12.47
CA PRO A 140 11.77 -9.71 13.84
C PRO A 140 12.17 -8.65 14.87
N THR A 141 12.50 -7.43 14.44
CA THR A 141 12.99 -6.35 15.32
C THR A 141 12.21 -5.07 15.08
N ALA A 142 12.19 -4.19 16.08
CA ALA A 142 11.56 -2.88 16.01
C ALA A 142 12.38 -1.83 16.76
N GLU A 143 12.19 -0.57 16.40
CA GLU A 143 12.75 0.60 17.05
C GLU A 143 11.71 1.24 17.97
N ASN A 144 12.19 1.95 19.01
CA ASN A 144 11.31 2.64 19.94
C ASN A 144 10.37 3.62 19.22
N GLY A 145 9.09 3.55 19.60
CA GLY A 145 8.03 4.38 19.02
C GLY A 145 7.36 3.78 17.76
N GLN A 146 7.90 2.72 17.18
CA GLN A 146 7.26 2.06 16.04
C GLN A 146 6.01 1.29 16.47
N THR A 147 4.98 1.33 15.60
CA THR A 147 3.79 0.49 15.78
C THR A 147 4.06 -0.88 15.21
N VAL A 148 3.90 -1.90 16.03
CA VAL A 148 4.24 -3.29 15.70
C VAL A 148 3.05 -4.24 15.86
N VAL A 149 3.11 -5.35 15.15
CA VAL A 149 2.36 -6.56 15.46
C VAL A 149 3.28 -7.46 16.27
N ALA A 150 2.86 -7.79 17.46
CA ALA A 150 3.63 -8.61 18.40
C ALA A 150 2.81 -9.81 18.89
N LEU A 151 3.48 -10.93 19.17
CA LEU A 151 2.90 -12.08 19.82
C LEU A 151 3.41 -12.15 21.26
N ILE A 152 2.48 -12.30 22.20
CA ILE A 152 2.72 -12.54 23.62
C ILE A 152 1.98 -13.84 23.96
N ASN A 153 2.68 -14.88 24.36
CA ASN A 153 2.05 -16.19 24.67
C ASN A 153 1.14 -16.70 23.52
N ASN A 154 1.57 -16.53 22.26
CA ASN A 154 0.78 -16.83 21.03
C ASN A 154 -0.44 -15.94 20.79
N GLU A 155 -0.64 -14.89 21.57
CA GLU A 155 -1.71 -13.91 21.35
C GLU A 155 -1.17 -12.68 20.62
N ALA A 156 -1.82 -12.31 19.51
CA ALA A 156 -1.38 -11.17 18.72
C ALA A 156 -1.93 -9.85 19.25
N THR A 157 -1.11 -8.82 19.20
CA THR A 157 -1.52 -7.45 19.53
C THR A 157 -0.85 -6.42 18.64
N VAL A 158 -1.49 -5.24 18.48
CA VAL A 158 -0.92 -4.07 17.83
C VAL A 158 -0.68 -3.00 18.87
N LYS A 159 0.57 -2.57 19.04
CA LYS A 159 0.99 -1.60 20.05
C LYS A 159 2.20 -0.80 19.57
N LYS A 160 2.49 0.32 20.24
CA LYS A 160 3.80 0.97 20.14
C LYS A 160 4.84 0.21 20.93
N TYR A 161 5.99 -0.03 20.31
CA TYR A 161 7.11 -0.74 20.88
C TYR A 161 8.08 0.22 21.55
N TYR A 162 8.47 -0.10 22.79
CA TYR A 162 9.54 0.60 23.51
C TYR A 162 10.40 -0.41 24.26
N LYS A 163 11.68 -0.54 23.85
CA LYS A 163 12.66 -1.37 24.53
C LYS A 163 13.32 -0.57 25.67
N GLN A 164 13.35 -1.16 26.84
CA GLN A 164 14.05 -0.69 28.03
C GLN A 164 15.18 -1.67 28.37
N GLU A 165 15.99 -1.36 29.39
CA GLU A 165 17.15 -2.20 29.79
C GLU A 165 16.76 -3.65 30.14
N ASN A 166 15.64 -3.86 30.87
CA ASN A 166 15.25 -5.16 31.40
C ASN A 166 13.87 -5.65 30.94
N TYR A 167 13.15 -4.89 30.15
CA TYR A 167 11.82 -5.24 29.66
C TYR A 167 11.48 -4.50 28.36
N VAL A 168 10.44 -4.97 27.70
CA VAL A 168 9.80 -4.29 26.59
C VAL A 168 8.44 -3.77 27.06
N GLU A 169 8.17 -2.50 26.77
CA GLU A 169 6.85 -1.89 26.95
C GLU A 169 6.11 -1.88 25.61
N LEU A 170 4.95 -2.50 25.59
CA LEU A 170 3.99 -2.40 24.50
C LEU A 170 2.89 -1.43 24.90
N ARG A 171 2.95 -0.20 24.37
CA ARG A 171 2.08 0.91 24.75
C ARG A 171 0.89 1.01 23.81
N PRO A 172 -0.36 1.00 24.33
CA PRO A 172 -1.52 1.35 23.55
C PRO A 172 -1.51 2.84 23.18
N SER A 173 -2.17 3.21 22.10
CA SER A 173 -2.49 4.60 21.76
C SER A 173 -3.96 4.85 22.05
N HIS A 174 -4.30 4.84 23.34
CA HIS A 174 -5.63 5.01 23.90
C HIS A 174 -5.54 5.40 25.38
N ALA A 175 -6.06 6.59 25.75
CA ALA A 175 -5.93 7.19 27.09
C ALA A 175 -6.46 6.33 28.24
N GLY A 176 -7.35 5.38 27.99
CA GLY A 176 -7.94 4.52 29.02
C GLY A 176 -7.33 3.11 29.13
N MET A 177 -6.20 2.86 28.46
CA MET A 177 -5.57 1.53 28.46
C MET A 177 -4.15 1.58 29.01
N GLU A 178 -3.80 0.60 29.83
CA GLU A 178 -2.45 0.45 30.40
C GLU A 178 -1.47 -0.20 29.43
N SER A 179 -0.20 0.13 29.58
CA SER A 179 0.92 -0.51 28.86
C SER A 179 1.11 -1.94 29.34
N ILE A 180 1.53 -2.80 28.41
CA ILE A 180 1.91 -4.17 28.72
C ILE A 180 3.44 -4.21 28.89
N LEU A 181 3.91 -4.62 30.07
CA LEU A 181 5.33 -4.78 30.37
C LEU A 181 5.70 -6.26 30.28
N ILE A 182 6.68 -6.59 29.45
CA ILE A 182 7.05 -7.97 29.14
C ILE A 182 8.55 -8.14 29.25
N LYS A 183 9.01 -9.27 29.81
CA LYS A 183 10.41 -9.69 29.68
C LYS A 183 10.72 -10.02 28.23
N GLU A 184 11.94 -9.72 27.78
CA GLU A 184 12.33 -9.82 26.37
C GLU A 184 12.09 -11.22 25.76
N GLY A 185 12.25 -12.29 26.54
CA GLY A 185 12.11 -13.68 26.08
C GLY A 185 10.67 -14.13 25.78
N ASP A 186 9.67 -13.42 26.25
CA ASP A 186 8.26 -13.79 26.12
C ASP A 186 7.54 -13.06 24.98
N LEU A 187 8.29 -12.28 24.19
CA LEU A 187 7.79 -11.44 23.11
C LEU A 187 8.37 -11.85 21.77
N ARG A 188 7.52 -11.98 20.75
CA ARG A 188 7.94 -12.12 19.36
C ARG A 188 7.35 -11.00 18.53
N ILE A 189 8.20 -10.22 17.84
CA ILE A 189 7.78 -9.23 16.86
C ILE A 189 7.54 -9.95 15.53
N GLU A 190 6.33 -9.82 14.98
CA GLU A 190 5.95 -10.35 13.67
C GLU A 190 6.25 -9.34 12.56
N GLY A 191 6.15 -8.05 12.86
CA GLY A 191 6.46 -6.99 11.91
C GLY A 191 6.06 -5.60 12.38
N ARG A 192 6.43 -4.62 11.55
CA ARG A 192 6.10 -3.20 11.73
C ARG A 192 4.92 -2.81 10.86
N VAL A 193 3.96 -2.07 11.40
CA VAL A 193 2.87 -1.46 10.62
C VAL A 193 3.46 -0.35 9.73
N VAL A 194 3.18 -0.43 8.44
CA VAL A 194 3.67 0.51 7.43
C VAL A 194 2.54 1.25 6.71
N GLY A 195 1.30 0.77 6.83
CA GLY A 195 0.14 1.40 6.23
C GLY A 195 -1.16 1.01 6.93
N VAL A 196 -2.19 1.84 6.76
CA VAL A 196 -3.55 1.60 7.25
C VAL A 196 -4.51 1.86 6.09
N MET A 197 -5.44 0.93 5.86
CA MET A 197 -6.50 1.04 4.86
C MET A 197 -7.85 0.93 5.53
N ARG A 198 -8.80 1.78 5.11
CA ARG A 198 -10.16 1.79 5.65
C ARG A 198 -11.19 1.89 4.54
N HIS A 199 -12.19 1.03 4.56
CA HIS A 199 -13.33 1.12 3.68
C HIS A 199 -14.50 1.82 4.36
N TYR A 200 -14.99 2.89 3.73
CA TYR A 200 -16.23 3.52 4.14
C TYR A 200 -17.39 2.88 3.38
N LYS A 201 -18.32 2.26 4.10
CA LYS A 201 -19.59 1.83 3.48
C LYS A 201 -20.43 3.07 3.17
N CYS A 202 -20.62 3.37 1.90
CA CYS A 202 -21.55 4.41 1.49
C CYS A 202 -22.97 3.93 1.84
N THR A 203 -23.55 4.49 2.91
CA THR A 203 -24.95 4.24 3.24
C THR A 203 -25.79 4.91 2.17
N LYS A 204 -26.56 4.13 1.38
CA LYS A 204 -27.54 4.70 0.42
C LYS A 204 -28.43 5.66 1.19
N MET A 205 -28.42 6.94 0.81
CA MET A 205 -29.36 7.92 1.38
C MET A 205 -30.78 7.39 1.18
N THR A 206 -31.44 7.07 2.25
CA THR A 206 -32.90 6.84 2.26
C THR A 206 -33.57 8.11 1.76
N LYS A 207 -34.46 7.97 0.77
CA LYS A 207 -35.21 9.09 0.16
C LYS A 207 -35.74 10.02 1.25
N VAL A 208 -35.42 11.31 1.12
CA VAL A 208 -36.05 12.38 1.91
C VAL A 208 -37.55 12.29 1.68
N PRO A 209 -38.39 12.22 2.72
CA PRO A 209 -39.84 12.27 2.53
C PRO A 209 -40.21 13.60 1.88
N LYS A 210 -41.00 13.56 0.80
CA LYS A 210 -41.59 14.77 0.22
C LYS A 210 -42.51 15.37 1.30
N MET A 211 -42.18 16.56 1.77
CA MET A 211 -43.12 17.38 2.53
C MET A 211 -44.27 17.75 1.61
N SER A 212 -45.48 17.36 2.00
CA SER A 212 -46.77 17.76 1.39
C SER A 212 -47.12 19.17 1.81
#